data_00a20082ed73108a5d38bc4a4d92330e
#
_entry.id   00a20082ed73108a5d38bc4a4d92330e
#
_cell.length_a   1.000
_cell.length_b   1.000
_cell.length_c   1.000
_cell.angle_alpha   90.00
_cell.angle_beta   90.00
_cell.angle_gamma   90.00
#
_symmetry.space_group_name_H-M   'P 1'
#
loop_
_entity.id
_entity.type
_entity.pdbx_description
1 polymer ?
#
loop_
_entity_poly.entity_id
_entity_poly.type
_entity_poly.pdbx_seq_one_letter_code
_entity_poly.pdbx_strand_id
1 'polypeptide(L)'
;MKILVTGSSGHLGEALVRTLQSASHEVVGLDTIESPFTSGVGSITDRSYVKRCMKGVKAVLHTAALHKPHVITHSRQDFVDTNITGTLNLLEEAASVGARSFVFTSTTSVFGDALVPPANAPAAWITEDVRPVPKNIYGVTKTAAEDLCELILSKSSARLPYPASFAFLSRGR
;
A
#
# COMPACT_ATOMS: atom_id res chain seq x y z
N MET A 1 6.87 14.45 12.91
CA MET A 1 6.38 14.74 11.55
C MET A 1 4.97 14.21 11.38
N LYS A 2 4.22 14.69 10.39
CA LYS A 2 2.87 14.22 10.10
C LYS A 2 2.89 13.03 9.16
N ILE A 3 2.26 11.92 9.56
CA ILE A 3 2.27 10.63 8.85
C ILE A 3 0.83 10.18 8.61
N LEU A 4 0.51 9.81 7.38
CA LEU A 4 -0.75 9.17 7.02
C LEU A 4 -0.60 7.65 7.09
N VAL A 5 -1.49 6.98 7.83
CA VAL A 5 -1.61 5.52 7.86
C VAL A 5 -2.97 5.16 7.29
N THR A 6 -3.04 4.48 6.16
CA THR A 6 -4.29 3.96 5.60
C THR A 6 -4.53 2.53 6.06
N GLY A 7 -5.79 2.12 6.18
CA GLY A 7 -6.11 0.82 6.79
C GLY A 7 -5.90 0.82 8.31
N SER A 8 -6.13 1.97 8.95
CA SER A 8 -5.79 2.24 10.36
C SER A 8 -6.60 1.41 11.37
N SER A 9 -7.75 0.88 11.00
CA SER A 9 -8.55 -0.03 11.82
C SER A 9 -8.13 -1.50 11.66
N GLY A 10 -7.32 -1.81 10.65
CA GLY A 10 -6.79 -3.16 10.43
C GLY A 10 -5.62 -3.49 11.35
N HIS A 11 -5.33 -4.79 11.49
CA HIS A 11 -4.30 -5.28 12.42
C HIS A 11 -2.93 -4.58 12.27
N LEU A 12 -2.41 -4.47 11.05
CA LEU A 12 -1.14 -3.79 10.80
C LEU A 12 -1.26 -2.27 10.96
N GLY A 13 -2.36 -1.68 10.46
CA GLY A 13 -2.59 -0.24 10.55
C GLY A 13 -2.69 0.25 11.99
N GLU A 14 -3.44 -0.43 12.85
CA GLU A 14 -3.50 -0.14 14.28
C GLU A 14 -2.11 -0.19 14.93
N ALA A 15 -1.36 -1.26 14.69
CA ALA A 15 -0.01 -1.41 15.26
C ALA A 15 0.92 -0.26 14.85
N LEU A 16 0.85 0.16 13.58
CA LEU A 16 1.61 1.30 13.06
C LEU A 16 1.18 2.62 13.71
N VAL A 17 -0.13 2.89 13.82
CA VAL A 17 -0.64 4.11 14.48
C VAL A 17 -0.15 4.18 15.91
N ARG A 18 -0.30 3.11 16.70
CA ARG A 18 0.15 3.03 18.10
C ARG A 18 1.67 3.31 18.21
N THR A 19 2.46 2.65 17.40
CA THR A 19 3.93 2.77 17.44
C THR A 19 4.37 4.20 17.09
N LEU A 20 3.79 4.78 16.03
CA LEU A 20 4.15 6.12 15.59
C LEU A 20 3.71 7.21 16.57
N GLN A 21 2.54 7.08 17.19
CA GLN A 21 2.08 7.98 18.24
C GLN A 21 3.00 7.91 19.48
N SER A 22 3.40 6.70 19.88
CA SER A 22 4.37 6.51 20.98
C SER A 22 5.74 7.12 20.68
N ALA A 23 6.11 7.21 19.39
CA ALA A 23 7.31 7.89 18.92
C ALA A 23 7.12 9.40 18.70
N SER A 24 6.04 9.99 19.24
CA SER A 24 5.72 11.43 19.17
C SER A 24 5.54 11.97 17.74
N HIS A 25 5.02 11.14 16.83
CA HIS A 25 4.59 11.60 15.52
C HIS A 25 3.12 12.04 15.52
N GLU A 26 2.79 13.02 14.70
CA GLU A 26 1.40 13.34 14.36
C GLU A 26 0.90 12.29 13.36
N VAL A 27 -0.08 11.49 13.74
CA VAL A 27 -0.59 10.41 12.90
C VAL A 27 -2.03 10.68 12.47
N VAL A 28 -2.29 10.60 11.18
CA VAL A 28 -3.62 10.61 10.58
C VAL A 28 -3.96 9.18 10.15
N GLY A 29 -4.85 8.53 10.90
CA GLY A 29 -5.40 7.22 10.51
C GLY A 29 -6.56 7.39 9.55
N LEU A 30 -6.55 6.69 8.42
CA LEU A 30 -7.61 6.67 7.43
C LEU A 30 -8.11 5.24 7.25
N ASP A 31 -9.41 5.03 7.38
CA ASP A 31 -10.07 3.75 7.13
C ASP A 31 -11.54 3.98 6.73
N THR A 32 -12.18 2.97 6.17
CA THR A 32 -13.63 2.92 5.94
C THR A 32 -14.40 2.55 7.21
N ILE A 33 -13.69 2.04 8.22
CA ILE A 33 -14.24 1.60 9.51
C ILE A 33 -13.79 2.57 10.61
N GLU A 34 -14.76 3.01 11.42
CA GLU A 34 -14.48 3.81 12.60
C GLU A 34 -13.75 2.98 13.67
N SER A 35 -12.70 3.54 14.24
CA SER A 35 -11.94 2.93 15.35
C SER A 35 -11.21 4.02 16.14
N PRO A 36 -10.68 3.70 17.34
CA PRO A 36 -9.83 4.64 18.10
C PRO A 36 -8.58 5.10 17.33
N PHE A 37 -8.21 4.41 16.26
CA PHE A 37 -7.03 4.68 15.42
C PHE A 37 -7.37 5.35 14.10
N THR A 38 -8.66 5.58 13.82
CA THR A 38 -9.16 6.19 12.59
C THR A 38 -9.52 7.65 12.86
N SER A 39 -8.66 8.57 12.43
CA SER A 39 -8.91 10.01 12.54
C SER A 39 -9.92 10.51 11.51
N GLY A 40 -10.06 9.78 10.42
CA GLY A 40 -10.96 10.08 9.32
C GLY A 40 -11.56 8.83 8.73
N VAL A 41 -12.90 8.74 8.72
CA VAL A 41 -13.66 7.65 8.12
C VAL A 41 -13.95 7.97 6.66
N GLY A 42 -13.45 7.16 5.74
CA GLY A 42 -13.65 7.34 4.31
C GLY A 42 -12.80 6.39 3.47
N SER A 43 -13.08 6.35 2.17
CA SER A 43 -12.42 5.45 1.24
C SER A 43 -11.22 6.11 0.54
N ILE A 44 -10.17 5.34 0.31
CA ILE A 44 -9.04 5.75 -0.54
C ILE A 44 -9.44 5.89 -2.02
N THR A 45 -10.59 5.36 -2.40
CA THR A 45 -11.15 5.54 -3.75
C THR A 45 -11.74 6.94 -3.98
N ASP A 46 -12.12 7.65 -2.89
CA ASP A 46 -12.50 9.06 -2.96
C ASP A 46 -11.26 9.95 -2.95
N ARG A 47 -10.83 10.36 -4.14
CA ARG A 47 -9.67 11.22 -4.31
C ARG A 47 -9.79 12.55 -3.56
N SER A 48 -10.98 13.13 -3.53
CA SER A 48 -11.21 14.40 -2.82
C SER A 48 -11.01 14.24 -1.32
N TYR A 49 -11.43 13.11 -0.77
CA TYR A 49 -11.21 12.76 0.63
C TYR A 49 -9.71 12.53 0.92
N VAL A 50 -9.03 11.73 0.09
CA VAL A 50 -7.59 11.51 0.19
C VAL A 50 -6.82 12.84 0.17
N LYS A 51 -7.16 13.75 -0.75
CA LYS A 51 -6.55 15.07 -0.84
C LYS A 51 -6.68 15.89 0.45
N ARG A 52 -7.85 15.82 1.11
CA ARG A 52 -8.05 16.49 2.41
C ARG A 52 -7.16 15.89 3.50
N CYS A 53 -7.08 14.57 3.58
CA CYS A 53 -6.27 13.87 4.57
C CYS A 53 -4.77 14.07 4.35
N MET A 54 -4.34 14.31 3.11
CA MET A 54 -2.93 14.46 2.73
C MET A 54 -2.32 15.81 3.14
N LYS A 55 -3.10 16.79 3.59
CA LYS A 55 -2.59 18.13 3.96
C LYS A 55 -1.50 18.06 5.03
N GLY A 56 -0.30 18.51 4.67
CA GLY A 56 0.87 18.58 5.55
C GLY A 56 1.55 17.23 5.83
N VAL A 57 1.09 16.14 5.24
CA VAL A 57 1.68 14.81 5.36
C VAL A 57 3.09 14.81 4.78
N LYS A 58 4.02 14.15 5.48
CA LYS A 58 5.43 13.99 5.09
C LYS A 58 5.80 12.55 4.77
N ALA A 59 5.00 11.59 5.26
CA ALA A 59 5.18 10.18 4.98
C ALA A 59 3.82 9.49 4.91
N VAL A 60 3.70 8.46 4.07
CA VAL A 60 2.51 7.61 3.93
C VAL A 60 2.90 6.16 4.21
N LEU A 61 2.15 5.50 5.10
CA LEU A 61 2.20 4.06 5.32
C LEU A 61 0.88 3.47 4.81
N HIS A 62 0.94 2.85 3.65
CA HIS A 62 -0.24 2.36 2.95
C HIS A 62 -0.47 0.88 3.22
N THR A 63 -1.44 0.58 4.09
CA THR A 63 -1.84 -0.80 4.43
C THR A 63 -3.29 -1.13 4.03
N ALA A 64 -4.09 -0.13 3.66
CA ALA A 64 -5.46 -0.36 3.19
C ALA A 64 -5.46 -1.20 1.91
N ALA A 65 -6.20 -2.31 1.92
CA ALA A 65 -6.37 -3.16 0.74
C ALA A 65 -7.56 -4.10 0.93
N LEU A 66 -8.23 -4.46 -0.15
CA LEU A 66 -8.95 -5.72 -0.19
C LEU A 66 -7.92 -6.84 -0.36
N HIS A 67 -7.97 -7.88 0.50
CA HIS A 67 -6.98 -8.94 0.55
C HIS A 67 -7.60 -10.33 0.34
N LYS A 68 -6.81 -11.40 0.36
CA LYS A 68 -7.21 -12.75 -0.07
C LYS A 68 -8.57 -13.23 0.47
N PRO A 69 -8.95 -13.08 1.75
CA PRO A 69 -10.28 -13.46 2.23
C PRO A 69 -11.45 -12.75 1.52
N HIS A 70 -11.25 -11.52 1.04
CA HIS A 70 -12.29 -10.76 0.36
C HIS A 70 -12.61 -11.26 -1.06
N VAL A 71 -11.79 -12.15 -1.64
CA VAL A 71 -12.00 -12.69 -3.00
C VAL A 71 -13.34 -13.41 -3.16
N ILE A 72 -13.89 -13.95 -2.05
CA ILE A 72 -15.19 -14.64 -2.06
C ILE A 72 -16.37 -13.71 -1.77
N THR A 73 -16.16 -12.51 -1.28
CA THR A 73 -17.22 -11.58 -0.83
C THR A 73 -17.31 -10.29 -1.64
N HIS A 74 -16.28 -9.94 -2.39
CA HIS A 74 -16.18 -8.70 -3.17
C HIS A 74 -16.03 -9.00 -4.66
N SER A 75 -16.52 -8.10 -5.49
CA SER A 75 -16.35 -8.19 -6.93
C SER A 75 -14.90 -7.92 -7.34
N ARG A 76 -14.52 -8.34 -8.55
CA ARG A 76 -13.20 -8.00 -9.10
C ARG A 76 -13.04 -6.49 -9.28
N GLN A 77 -14.12 -5.77 -9.54
CA GLN A 77 -14.11 -4.32 -9.68
C GLN A 77 -13.76 -3.65 -8.34
N ASP A 78 -14.30 -4.13 -7.22
CA ASP A 78 -13.98 -3.61 -5.89
C ASP A 78 -12.46 -3.72 -5.61
N PHE A 79 -11.83 -4.83 -6.05
CA PHE A 79 -10.37 -4.98 -5.95
C PHE A 79 -9.61 -3.98 -6.81
N VAL A 80 -10.07 -3.73 -8.05
CA VAL A 80 -9.47 -2.73 -8.94
C VAL A 80 -9.61 -1.34 -8.32
N ASP A 81 -10.81 -0.99 -7.88
CA ASP A 81 -11.10 0.34 -7.33
C ASP A 81 -10.31 0.58 -6.04
N THR A 82 -10.27 -0.39 -5.13
CA THR A 82 -9.57 -0.22 -3.87
C THR A 82 -8.05 -0.32 -4.03
N ASN A 83 -7.55 -1.40 -4.63
CA ASN A 83 -6.14 -1.71 -4.60
C ASN A 83 -5.33 -0.97 -5.69
N ILE A 84 -5.95 -0.63 -6.82
CA ILE A 84 -5.28 0.09 -7.91
C ILE A 84 -5.65 1.58 -7.87
N THR A 85 -6.92 1.93 -8.04
CA THR A 85 -7.35 3.33 -8.09
C THR A 85 -7.08 4.04 -6.76
N GLY A 86 -7.37 3.38 -5.63
CA GLY A 86 -7.08 3.92 -4.29
C GLY A 86 -5.58 4.14 -4.06
N THR A 87 -4.72 3.21 -4.49
CA THR A 87 -3.26 3.38 -4.41
C THR A 87 -2.78 4.53 -5.29
N LEU A 88 -3.30 4.64 -6.52
CA LEU A 88 -2.96 5.73 -7.43
C LEU A 88 -3.33 7.10 -6.83
N ASN A 89 -4.54 7.24 -6.27
CA ASN A 89 -4.97 8.46 -5.59
C ASN A 89 -3.98 8.86 -4.47
N LEU A 90 -3.57 7.90 -3.64
CA LEU A 90 -2.61 8.15 -2.55
C LEU A 90 -1.25 8.58 -3.07
N LEU A 91 -0.74 7.92 -4.11
CA LEU A 91 0.56 8.24 -4.72
C LEU A 91 0.59 9.63 -5.33
N GLU A 92 -0.44 9.98 -6.12
CA GLU A 92 -0.53 11.29 -6.77
C GLU A 92 -0.71 12.43 -5.75
N GLU A 93 -1.55 12.24 -4.74
CA GLU A 93 -1.74 13.26 -3.70
C GLU A 93 -0.51 13.36 -2.77
N ALA A 94 0.19 12.26 -2.48
CA ALA A 94 1.46 12.29 -1.74
C ALA A 94 2.54 13.06 -2.52
N ALA A 95 2.66 12.82 -3.82
CA ALA A 95 3.56 13.56 -4.69
C ALA A 95 3.21 15.05 -4.75
N SER A 96 1.91 15.39 -4.83
CA SER A 96 1.44 16.78 -4.92
C SER A 96 1.77 17.63 -3.69
N VAL A 97 1.81 17.02 -2.48
CA VAL A 97 2.17 17.72 -1.23
C VAL A 97 3.65 17.62 -0.88
N GLY A 98 4.46 16.98 -1.73
CA GLY A 98 5.89 16.78 -1.48
C GLY A 98 6.16 15.86 -0.30
N ALA A 99 5.42 14.77 -0.17
CA ALA A 99 5.71 13.72 0.81
C ALA A 99 7.07 13.09 0.50
N ARG A 100 7.87 12.83 1.55
CA ARG A 100 9.25 12.37 1.42
C ARG A 100 9.37 10.85 1.40
N SER A 101 8.33 10.14 1.86
CA SER A 101 8.35 8.68 1.96
C SER A 101 6.95 8.13 1.71
N PHE A 102 6.91 7.04 0.97
CA PHE A 102 5.71 6.24 0.76
C PHE A 102 6.06 4.77 0.94
N VAL A 103 5.48 4.13 1.95
CA VAL A 103 5.68 2.71 2.23
C VAL A 103 4.42 1.95 1.82
N PHE A 104 4.55 1.07 0.86
CA PHE A 104 3.48 0.22 0.37
C PHE A 104 3.59 -1.20 0.93
N THR A 105 2.55 -1.66 1.62
CA THR A 105 2.48 -3.03 2.10
C THR A 105 2.00 -3.93 0.97
N SER A 106 2.89 -4.73 0.40
CA SER A 106 2.55 -5.72 -0.61
C SER A 106 2.31 -7.11 0.01
N THR A 107 2.43 -8.17 -0.79
CA THR A 107 2.06 -9.54 -0.39
C THR A 107 2.83 -10.57 -1.20
N THR A 108 3.10 -11.74 -0.59
CA THR A 108 3.63 -12.90 -1.33
C THR A 108 2.63 -13.47 -2.35
N SER A 109 1.34 -13.08 -2.30
CA SER A 109 0.34 -13.48 -3.29
C SER A 109 0.64 -12.96 -4.71
N VAL A 110 1.52 -11.97 -4.86
CA VAL A 110 2.00 -11.51 -6.18
C VAL A 110 2.77 -12.59 -6.91
N PHE A 111 3.51 -13.44 -6.21
CA PHE A 111 4.26 -14.53 -6.81
C PHE A 111 3.38 -15.71 -7.22
N GLY A 112 2.28 -15.96 -6.50
CA GLY A 112 1.25 -16.93 -6.86
C GLY A 112 1.80 -18.33 -7.22
N ASP A 113 1.68 -18.73 -8.50
CA ASP A 113 2.14 -20.04 -8.98
C ASP A 113 3.65 -20.19 -9.01
N ALA A 114 4.42 -19.11 -9.07
CA ALA A 114 5.86 -19.17 -8.97
C ALA A 114 6.35 -19.74 -7.61
N LEU A 115 5.50 -19.73 -6.58
CA LEU A 115 5.79 -20.33 -5.27
C LEU A 115 5.43 -21.82 -5.17
N VAL A 116 4.88 -22.42 -6.24
CA VAL A 116 4.49 -23.82 -6.24
C VAL A 116 5.54 -24.64 -6.98
N PRO A 117 6.47 -25.28 -6.27
CA PRO A 117 7.46 -26.11 -6.92
C PRO A 117 6.82 -27.36 -7.56
N PRO A 118 7.46 -27.99 -8.55
CA PRO A 118 7.07 -29.29 -9.04
C PRO A 118 6.98 -30.33 -7.91
N ALA A 119 6.20 -31.39 -8.14
CA ALA A 119 6.11 -32.49 -7.17
C ALA A 119 7.51 -33.03 -6.87
N ASN A 120 7.81 -33.25 -5.59
CA ASN A 120 9.10 -33.73 -5.07
C ASN A 120 10.30 -32.76 -5.22
N ALA A 121 10.08 -31.52 -5.65
CA ALA A 121 11.10 -30.48 -5.61
C ALA A 121 11.15 -29.81 -4.23
N PRO A 122 12.30 -29.23 -3.81
CA PRO A 122 12.38 -28.41 -2.60
C PRO A 122 11.47 -27.19 -2.69
N ALA A 123 11.19 -26.57 -1.53
CA ALA A 123 10.41 -25.33 -1.47
C ALA A 123 11.01 -24.25 -2.39
N ALA A 124 10.14 -23.50 -3.07
CA ALA A 124 10.58 -22.40 -3.90
C ALA A 124 11.25 -21.31 -3.03
N TRP A 125 12.42 -20.85 -3.46
CA TRP A 125 13.12 -19.73 -2.85
C TRP A 125 12.74 -18.45 -3.59
N ILE A 126 12.30 -17.41 -2.87
CA ILE A 126 11.93 -16.14 -3.45
C ILE A 126 13.16 -15.23 -3.46
N THR A 127 13.52 -14.76 -4.64
CA THR A 127 14.50 -13.70 -4.88
C THR A 127 13.84 -12.60 -5.72
N GLU A 128 14.56 -11.52 -5.92
CA GLU A 128 14.12 -10.38 -6.75
C GLU A 128 13.89 -10.77 -8.22
N ASP A 129 14.55 -11.85 -8.68
CA ASP A 129 14.44 -12.34 -10.06
C ASP A 129 13.19 -13.20 -10.31
N VAL A 130 12.48 -13.59 -9.25
CA VAL A 130 11.27 -14.42 -9.40
C VAL A 130 10.16 -13.61 -10.05
N ARG A 131 9.78 -14.01 -11.28
CA ARG A 131 8.68 -13.37 -11.99
C ARG A 131 7.35 -13.64 -11.29
N PRO A 132 6.53 -12.60 -11.02
CA PRO A 132 5.19 -12.76 -10.49
C PRO A 132 4.28 -13.58 -11.40
N VAL A 133 3.53 -14.53 -10.82
CA VAL A 133 2.49 -15.33 -11.49
C VAL A 133 1.27 -15.40 -10.58
N PRO A 134 0.53 -14.28 -10.41
CA PRO A 134 -0.57 -14.21 -9.43
C PRO A 134 -1.72 -15.15 -9.78
N LYS A 135 -2.30 -15.81 -8.76
CA LYS A 135 -3.39 -16.81 -8.91
C LYS A 135 -4.81 -16.23 -8.89
N ASN A 136 -4.97 -15.01 -8.41
CA ASN A 136 -6.28 -14.41 -8.19
C ASN A 136 -6.22 -12.89 -8.32
N ILE A 137 -7.41 -12.25 -8.31
CA ILE A 137 -7.54 -10.80 -8.46
C ILE A 137 -6.76 -10.02 -7.41
N TYR A 138 -6.62 -10.54 -6.18
CA TYR A 138 -5.82 -9.88 -5.14
C TYR A 138 -4.35 -9.77 -5.55
N GLY A 139 -3.74 -10.88 -5.96
CA GLY A 139 -2.35 -10.88 -6.42
C GLY A 139 -2.15 -9.98 -7.63
N VAL A 140 -3.07 -10.04 -8.63
CA VAL A 140 -3.01 -9.19 -9.84
C VAL A 140 -3.04 -7.70 -9.47
N THR A 141 -3.99 -7.29 -8.62
CA THR A 141 -4.13 -5.88 -8.24
C THR A 141 -2.98 -5.38 -7.37
N LYS A 142 -2.37 -6.25 -6.55
CA LYS A 142 -1.19 -5.90 -5.77
C LYS A 142 0.05 -5.75 -6.66
N THR A 143 0.22 -6.60 -7.68
CA THR A 143 1.30 -6.44 -8.68
C THR A 143 1.16 -5.11 -9.43
N ALA A 144 -0.04 -4.79 -9.91
CA ALA A 144 -0.30 -3.52 -10.59
C ALA A 144 -0.04 -2.30 -9.68
N ALA A 145 -0.37 -2.40 -8.39
CA ALA A 145 -0.08 -1.34 -7.43
C ALA A 145 1.43 -1.18 -7.15
N GLU A 146 2.22 -2.27 -7.16
CA GLU A 146 3.68 -2.19 -7.11
C GLU A 146 4.24 -1.44 -8.32
N ASP A 147 3.75 -1.76 -9.53
CA ASP A 147 4.17 -1.10 -10.78
C ASP A 147 3.83 0.40 -10.76
N LEU A 148 2.67 0.81 -10.20
CA LEU A 148 2.32 2.22 -9.99
C LEU A 148 3.29 2.92 -9.03
N CYS A 149 3.67 2.26 -7.94
CA CYS A 149 4.66 2.80 -7.00
C CYS A 149 6.01 3.03 -7.70
N GLU A 150 6.48 2.06 -8.49
CA GLU A 150 7.73 2.17 -9.24
C GLU A 150 7.67 3.29 -10.30
N LEU A 151 6.56 3.40 -11.03
CA LEU A 151 6.33 4.45 -12.03
C LEU A 151 6.42 5.85 -11.40
N ILE A 152 5.77 6.06 -10.26
CA ILE A 152 5.76 7.37 -9.60
C ILE A 152 7.13 7.68 -8.99
N LEU A 153 7.83 6.69 -8.42
CA LEU A 153 9.19 6.83 -7.91
C LEU A 153 10.16 7.28 -9.00
N SER A 154 10.16 6.61 -10.14
CA SER A 154 11.08 6.91 -11.26
C SER A 154 10.90 8.34 -11.79
N LYS A 155 9.67 8.84 -11.79
CA LYS A 155 9.35 10.21 -12.23
C LYS A 155 9.63 11.27 -11.15
N SER A 156 9.46 10.92 -9.87
CA SER A 156 9.67 11.86 -8.75
C SER A 156 11.16 12.11 -8.48
N SER A 157 12.02 11.13 -8.70
CA SER A 157 13.48 11.27 -8.52
C SER A 157 14.10 12.36 -9.41
N ALA A 158 13.43 12.71 -10.50
CA ALA A 158 13.84 13.81 -11.38
C ALA A 158 13.41 15.22 -10.88
N ARG A 159 12.58 15.31 -9.83
CA ARG A 159 11.97 16.58 -9.38
C ARG A 159 12.13 16.89 -7.90
N LEU A 160 12.59 15.96 -7.07
CA LEU A 160 12.72 16.17 -5.62
C LEU A 160 14.20 16.36 -5.25
N PRO A 161 14.52 17.37 -4.40
CA PRO A 161 15.91 17.61 -3.92
C PRO A 161 16.41 16.51 -2.97
N TYR A 162 15.56 15.55 -2.59
CA TYR A 162 15.91 14.38 -1.78
C TYR A 162 15.33 13.13 -2.44
N PRO A 163 16.07 11.99 -2.44
CA PRO A 163 15.52 10.73 -2.94
C PRO A 163 14.30 10.35 -2.08
N ALA A 164 13.14 10.21 -2.73
CA ALA A 164 11.97 9.64 -2.08
C ALA A 164 12.28 8.17 -1.77
N SER A 165 12.19 7.78 -0.50
CA SER A 165 12.41 6.40 -0.09
C SER A 165 11.07 5.66 -0.18
N PHE A 166 10.98 4.71 -1.11
CA PHE A 166 9.85 3.79 -1.19
C PHE A 166 10.31 2.43 -0.70
N ALA A 167 9.63 1.90 0.30
CA ALA A 167 9.90 0.56 0.80
C ALA A 167 8.78 -0.38 0.38
N PHE A 168 9.15 -1.46 -0.30
CA PHE A 168 8.27 -2.57 -0.57
C PHE A 168 8.55 -3.66 0.45
N LEU A 169 7.52 -4.13 1.15
CA LEU A 169 7.67 -5.22 2.11
C LEU A 169 7.58 -6.62 1.46
N SER A 170 7.70 -6.73 0.12
CA SER A 170 7.61 -8.02 -0.57
C SER A 170 8.58 -8.27 -1.72
N ARG A 171 9.18 -7.24 -2.32
CA ARG A 171 10.27 -7.40 -3.28
C ARG A 171 11.50 -6.76 -2.69
N GLY A 172 12.51 -7.57 -2.31
CA GLY A 172 13.83 -7.05 -2.02
C GLY A 172 14.42 -6.46 -3.30
N ARG A 173 14.85 -5.25 -3.26
CA ARG A 173 15.87 -4.63 -4.11
C ARG A 173 16.92 -4.03 -3.24
#